data_67d6c03aebeb42fac6d449fa8d1c5e7c
#
_entry.id   67d6c03aebeb42fac6d449fa8d1c5e7c
#
_cell.length_a   1.000
_cell.length_b   1.000
_cell.length_c   1.000
_cell.angle_alpha   90.00
_cell.angle_beta   90.00
_cell.angle_gamma   90.00
#
_symmetry.space_group_name_H-M   'P 1'
#
loop_
_entity.id
_entity.type
_entity.pdbx_description
1 polymer ?
#
loop_
_entity_poly.entity_id
_entity_poly.type
_entity_poly.pdbx_seq_one_letter_code
_entity_poly.pdbx_strand_id
1 'polypeptide(L)'
;MRVLVTGAAGFIGSTTAELLLDLGHEVLALDNLVRGRRENVPSRGTFVEGDYGDQGLIRSLGAFDACVHFAARIEPAESMANPETFFANNVGQSLAMFEALIEGGTTKVVFSSSCAVYGDQTEMPIDEDRATKPESPYGQSKLMVEQALAWMAARERLRYASLRYFNAAGGTMVHPERHSPEIHLIPLALDAVLGRRDALTIFGDDYPTEDGTCVRDYVHVKDLADAHVRAIDALDHHRELVVNLGTGTGSSILEVIDAIRRATGRDVPVRWGPRRPGDPAQAVASNRRAHEVLRWQPRSSTLDDIVADAWAAHQSTS
;
A
#
# COMPACT_ATOMS: atom_id res chain seq x y z
N MET A 1 -0.70 -10.24 -21.02
CA MET A 1 0.64 -10.24 -20.40
C MET A 1 0.68 -11.31 -19.32
N ARG A 2 1.88 -11.82 -19.03
CA ARG A 2 2.15 -12.70 -17.88
C ARG A 2 2.78 -11.85 -16.77
N VAL A 3 2.10 -11.70 -15.65
CA VAL A 3 2.45 -10.77 -14.57
C VAL A 3 2.73 -11.53 -13.27
N LEU A 4 3.90 -11.26 -12.67
CA LEU A 4 4.20 -11.69 -11.31
C LEU A 4 3.64 -10.66 -10.32
N VAL A 5 2.86 -11.11 -9.35
CA VAL A 5 2.40 -10.30 -8.22
C VAL A 5 2.97 -10.90 -6.94
N THR A 6 3.88 -10.19 -6.28
CA THR A 6 4.42 -10.61 -4.99
C THR A 6 3.68 -9.93 -3.84
N GLY A 7 3.54 -10.59 -2.70
CA GLY A 7 2.65 -10.13 -1.64
C GLY A 7 1.17 -10.26 -2.03
N ALA A 8 0.89 -11.25 -2.89
CA ALA A 8 -0.41 -11.45 -3.53
C ALA A 8 -1.51 -11.95 -2.57
N ALA A 9 -1.14 -12.40 -1.38
CA ALA A 9 -2.08 -12.78 -0.32
C ALA A 9 -2.38 -11.62 0.66
N GLY A 10 -1.73 -10.45 0.45
CA GLY A 10 -1.99 -9.22 1.19
C GLY A 10 -3.17 -8.45 0.61
N PHE A 11 -3.62 -7.40 1.32
CA PHE A 11 -4.80 -6.60 0.99
C PHE A 11 -4.74 -5.97 -0.42
N ILE A 12 -3.67 -5.20 -0.71
CA ILE A 12 -3.54 -4.51 -2.00
C ILE A 12 -3.13 -5.51 -3.10
N GLY A 13 -2.24 -6.45 -2.78
CA GLY A 13 -1.74 -7.43 -3.74
C GLY A 13 -2.83 -8.34 -4.28
N SER A 14 -3.72 -8.83 -3.43
CA SER A 14 -4.84 -9.69 -3.84
C SER A 14 -5.86 -8.95 -4.71
N THR A 15 -6.20 -7.72 -4.33
CA THR A 15 -7.12 -6.86 -5.11
C THR A 15 -6.52 -6.53 -6.49
N THR A 16 -5.21 -6.27 -6.56
CA THR A 16 -4.53 -6.00 -7.82
C THR A 16 -4.43 -7.25 -8.70
N ALA A 17 -4.14 -8.41 -8.09
CA ALA A 17 -4.09 -9.69 -8.79
C ALA A 17 -5.46 -10.05 -9.39
N GLU A 18 -6.55 -9.83 -8.64
CA GLU A 18 -7.92 -10.06 -9.15
C GLU A 18 -8.23 -9.13 -10.33
N LEU A 19 -7.90 -7.83 -10.24
CA LEU A 19 -8.12 -6.88 -11.32
C LEU A 19 -7.32 -7.24 -12.58
N LEU A 20 -6.08 -7.68 -12.45
CA LEU A 20 -5.26 -8.16 -13.57
C LEU A 20 -5.90 -9.37 -14.27
N LEU A 21 -6.45 -10.32 -13.49
CA LEU A 21 -7.17 -11.47 -14.02
C LEU A 21 -8.47 -11.07 -14.74
N ASP A 22 -9.21 -10.08 -14.20
CA ASP A 22 -10.42 -9.54 -14.83
C ASP A 22 -10.12 -8.87 -16.18
N LEU A 23 -8.94 -8.28 -16.32
CA LEU A 23 -8.45 -7.69 -17.56
C LEU A 23 -7.85 -8.72 -18.54
N GLY A 24 -7.89 -10.01 -18.21
CA GLY A 24 -7.45 -11.10 -19.07
C GLY A 24 -5.93 -11.34 -19.06
N HIS A 25 -5.21 -10.87 -18.03
CA HIS A 25 -3.79 -11.19 -17.87
C HIS A 25 -3.61 -12.56 -17.22
N GLU A 26 -2.49 -13.22 -17.50
CA GLU A 26 -2.02 -14.38 -16.75
C GLU A 26 -1.30 -13.88 -15.49
N VAL A 27 -1.79 -14.27 -14.31
CA VAL A 27 -1.23 -13.84 -13.03
C VAL A 27 -0.59 -15.02 -12.32
N LEU A 28 0.68 -14.87 -11.94
CA LEU A 28 1.34 -15.70 -10.96
C LEU A 28 1.40 -14.91 -9.64
N ALA A 29 0.66 -15.40 -8.65
CA ALA A 29 0.58 -14.86 -7.31
C ALA A 29 1.64 -15.52 -6.42
N LEU A 30 2.60 -14.75 -5.90
CA LEU A 30 3.66 -15.24 -5.00
C LEU A 30 3.50 -14.62 -3.62
N ASP A 31 3.45 -15.46 -2.59
CA ASP A 31 3.40 -15.03 -1.19
C ASP A 31 3.94 -16.13 -0.28
N ASN A 32 4.60 -15.78 0.80
CA ASN A 32 5.09 -16.75 1.80
C ASN A 32 4.11 -16.97 2.97
N LEU A 33 2.95 -16.32 2.93
CA LEU A 33 1.86 -16.41 3.91
C LEU A 33 2.26 -16.04 5.37
N VAL A 34 3.39 -15.37 5.57
CA VAL A 34 3.82 -14.90 6.90
C VAL A 34 2.88 -13.84 7.45
N ARG A 35 2.39 -12.94 6.59
CA ARG A 35 1.40 -11.90 6.91
C ARG A 35 0.15 -12.00 6.02
N GLY A 36 0.31 -12.48 4.79
CA GLY A 36 -0.78 -12.71 3.86
C GLY A 36 -1.69 -13.85 4.29
N ARG A 37 -2.90 -13.86 3.76
CA ARG A 37 -3.91 -14.89 4.00
C ARG A 37 -4.19 -15.67 2.72
N ARG A 38 -4.08 -17.00 2.78
CA ARG A 38 -4.33 -17.87 1.61
C ARG A 38 -5.71 -17.63 0.97
N GLU A 39 -6.69 -17.30 1.80
CA GLU A 39 -8.06 -17.02 1.38
C GLU A 39 -8.19 -15.73 0.54
N ASN A 40 -7.25 -14.82 0.65
CA ASN A 40 -7.22 -13.59 -0.17
C ASN A 40 -6.63 -13.82 -1.56
N VAL A 41 -5.96 -14.95 -1.81
CA VAL A 41 -5.35 -15.21 -3.13
C VAL A 41 -6.45 -15.54 -4.14
N PRO A 42 -6.51 -14.84 -5.30
CA PRO A 42 -7.49 -15.11 -6.33
C PRO A 42 -7.43 -16.57 -6.82
N SER A 43 -8.57 -17.21 -6.89
CA SER A 43 -8.64 -18.65 -7.25
C SER A 43 -8.37 -18.94 -8.73
N ARG A 44 -8.50 -17.91 -9.59
CA ARG A 44 -8.30 -18.00 -11.05
C ARG A 44 -6.84 -17.88 -11.48
N GLY A 45 -5.96 -17.37 -10.61
CA GLY A 45 -4.53 -17.24 -10.88
C GLY A 45 -3.73 -18.48 -10.45
N THR A 46 -2.49 -18.54 -10.88
CA THR A 46 -1.53 -19.54 -10.38
C THR A 46 -0.94 -19.03 -9.07
N PHE A 47 -1.08 -19.77 -7.99
CA PHE A 47 -0.46 -19.42 -6.70
C PHE A 47 0.80 -20.25 -6.45
N VAL A 48 1.85 -19.57 -6.02
CA VAL A 48 3.08 -20.19 -5.53
C VAL A 48 3.33 -19.70 -4.10
N GLU A 49 3.41 -20.63 -3.16
CA GLU A 49 3.83 -20.33 -1.81
C GLU A 49 5.36 -20.32 -1.76
N GLY A 50 5.94 -19.19 -1.39
CA GLY A 50 7.40 -19.06 -1.34
C GLY A 50 7.87 -17.64 -1.03
N ASP A 51 9.15 -17.53 -0.75
CA ASP A 51 9.79 -16.25 -0.45
C ASP A 51 10.27 -15.58 -1.73
N TYR A 52 9.94 -14.30 -1.90
CA TYR A 52 10.35 -13.53 -3.08
C TYR A 52 11.87 -13.29 -3.14
N GLY A 53 12.58 -13.43 -2.02
CA GLY A 53 14.04 -13.36 -1.97
C GLY A 53 14.75 -14.64 -2.43
N ASP A 54 14.01 -15.74 -2.63
CA ASP A 54 14.59 -16.98 -3.16
C ASP A 54 14.79 -16.87 -4.68
N GLN A 55 16.01 -16.51 -5.06
CA GLN A 55 16.40 -16.38 -6.48
C GLN A 55 16.23 -17.68 -7.28
N GLY A 56 16.43 -18.84 -6.65
CA GLY A 56 16.25 -20.15 -7.28
C GLY A 56 14.78 -20.35 -7.65
N LEU A 57 13.88 -20.04 -6.70
CA LEU A 57 12.44 -20.07 -6.95
C LEU A 57 12.09 -19.10 -8.08
N ILE A 58 12.48 -17.81 -7.99
CA ILE A 58 12.13 -16.79 -9.00
C ILE A 58 12.58 -17.24 -10.41
N ARG A 59 13.81 -17.74 -10.57
CA ARG A 59 14.31 -18.25 -11.84
C ARG A 59 13.48 -19.42 -12.36
N SER A 60 13.03 -20.30 -11.48
CA SER A 60 12.22 -21.49 -11.84
C SER A 60 10.84 -21.12 -12.39
N LEU A 61 10.31 -19.94 -12.03
CA LEU A 61 9.00 -19.48 -12.48
C LEU A 61 9.00 -18.99 -13.95
N GLY A 62 10.17 -18.80 -14.55
CA GLY A 62 10.32 -18.35 -15.94
C GLY A 62 10.16 -16.84 -16.11
N ALA A 63 10.02 -16.40 -17.37
CA ALA A 63 9.94 -14.99 -17.73
C ALA A 63 8.56 -14.38 -17.45
N PHE A 64 8.55 -13.08 -17.12
CA PHE A 64 7.34 -12.29 -16.96
C PHE A 64 7.44 -11.02 -17.82
N ASP A 65 6.29 -10.54 -18.30
CA ASP A 65 6.20 -9.23 -18.96
C ASP A 65 6.36 -8.08 -17.96
N ALA A 66 5.85 -8.29 -16.73
CA ALA A 66 5.94 -7.33 -15.64
C ALA A 66 5.93 -8.01 -14.27
N CYS A 67 6.51 -7.32 -13.27
CA CYS A 67 6.38 -7.67 -11.85
C CYS A 67 5.70 -6.51 -11.11
N VAL A 68 4.67 -6.81 -10.32
CA VAL A 68 4.08 -5.87 -9.35
C VAL A 68 4.48 -6.34 -7.96
N HIS A 69 5.29 -5.53 -7.28
CA HIS A 69 5.95 -5.91 -6.03
C HIS A 69 5.32 -5.24 -4.81
N PHE A 70 4.47 -5.99 -4.10
CA PHE A 70 3.86 -5.56 -2.83
C PHE A 70 4.52 -6.18 -1.59
N ALA A 71 5.17 -7.33 -1.74
CA ALA A 71 5.74 -8.06 -0.61
C ALA A 71 6.74 -7.20 0.18
N ALA A 72 6.46 -6.98 1.46
CA ALA A 72 7.31 -6.23 2.37
C ALA A 72 6.85 -6.41 3.81
N ARG A 73 7.71 -6.11 4.78
CA ARG A 73 7.30 -5.75 6.15
C ARG A 73 6.87 -4.30 6.16
N ILE A 74 5.73 -3.98 6.77
CA ILE A 74 5.07 -2.68 6.59
C ILE A 74 4.87 -1.87 7.87
N GLU A 75 5.14 -2.40 9.06
CA GLU A 75 4.82 -1.75 10.33
C GLU A 75 5.96 -0.78 10.77
N PRO A 76 5.75 0.56 10.72
CA PRO A 76 6.79 1.52 11.11
C PRO A 76 7.26 1.35 12.56
N ALA A 77 6.34 1.08 13.49
CA ALA A 77 6.70 0.88 14.90
C ALA A 77 7.58 -0.38 15.11
N GLU A 78 7.27 -1.50 14.43
CA GLU A 78 8.11 -2.70 14.46
C GLU A 78 9.48 -2.41 13.85
N SER A 79 9.54 -1.59 12.79
CA SER A 79 10.80 -1.24 12.14
C SER A 79 11.75 -0.46 13.05
N MET A 80 11.22 0.36 13.96
CA MET A 80 12.03 1.06 14.96
C MET A 80 12.67 0.10 15.98
N ALA A 81 11.98 -0.99 16.30
CA ALA A 81 12.47 -2.00 17.24
C ALA A 81 13.45 -3.00 16.60
N ASN A 82 13.25 -3.31 15.30
CA ASN A 82 13.99 -4.37 14.58
C ASN A 82 14.43 -3.90 13.18
N PRO A 83 15.23 -2.83 13.05
CA PRO A 83 15.58 -2.22 11.76
C PRO A 83 16.28 -3.17 10.80
N GLU A 84 17.19 -4.03 11.31
CA GLU A 84 17.94 -5.01 10.52
C GLU A 84 17.02 -5.97 9.77
N THR A 85 15.92 -6.38 10.40
CA THR A 85 14.94 -7.29 9.79
C THR A 85 14.24 -6.61 8.61
N PHE A 86 13.92 -5.31 8.74
CA PHE A 86 13.31 -4.54 7.66
C PHE A 86 14.27 -4.32 6.49
N PHE A 87 15.54 -3.99 6.75
CA PHE A 87 16.51 -3.83 5.68
C PHE A 87 16.82 -5.16 4.99
N ALA A 88 17.00 -6.25 5.74
CA ALA A 88 17.25 -7.57 5.15
C ALA A 88 16.07 -8.03 4.28
N ASN A 89 14.83 -7.89 4.77
CA ASN A 89 13.64 -8.30 4.04
C ASN A 89 13.33 -7.33 2.90
N ASN A 90 13.05 -6.05 3.20
CA ASN A 90 12.52 -5.12 2.20
C ASN A 90 13.56 -4.71 1.14
N VAL A 91 14.83 -4.61 1.52
CA VAL A 91 15.90 -4.21 0.59
C VAL A 91 16.63 -5.42 0.05
N GLY A 92 17.22 -6.25 0.93
CA GLY A 92 18.06 -7.38 0.52
C GLY A 92 17.31 -8.35 -0.39
N GLN A 93 16.14 -8.81 0.02
CA GLN A 93 15.35 -9.76 -0.77
C GLN A 93 14.79 -9.12 -2.05
N SER A 94 14.38 -7.84 -2.02
CA SER A 94 13.91 -7.16 -3.24
C SER A 94 15.01 -7.08 -4.30
N LEU A 95 16.25 -6.74 -3.90
CA LEU A 95 17.38 -6.69 -4.82
C LEU A 95 17.68 -8.07 -5.42
N ALA A 96 17.66 -9.11 -4.60
CA ALA A 96 17.85 -10.49 -5.05
C ALA A 96 16.77 -10.92 -6.06
N MET A 97 15.52 -10.58 -5.80
CA MET A 97 14.41 -10.82 -6.71
C MET A 97 14.58 -10.07 -8.04
N PHE A 98 14.87 -8.77 -7.99
CA PHE A 98 15.03 -7.97 -9.22
C PHE A 98 16.17 -8.49 -10.08
N GLU A 99 17.28 -8.93 -9.49
CA GLU A 99 18.38 -9.56 -10.21
C GLU A 99 17.90 -10.81 -10.96
N ALA A 100 17.22 -11.73 -10.28
CA ALA A 100 16.68 -12.96 -10.88
C ALA A 100 15.63 -12.67 -11.98
N LEU A 101 14.76 -11.65 -11.78
CA LEU A 101 13.78 -11.22 -12.77
C LEU A 101 14.44 -10.65 -14.03
N ILE A 102 15.46 -9.80 -13.88
CA ILE A 102 16.22 -9.23 -15.00
C ILE A 102 16.94 -10.32 -15.79
N GLU A 103 17.57 -11.27 -15.10
CA GLU A 103 18.20 -12.44 -15.76
C GLU A 103 17.19 -13.28 -16.52
N GLY A 104 15.95 -13.38 -16.01
CA GLY A 104 14.83 -14.05 -16.66
C GLY A 104 14.18 -13.26 -17.82
N GLY A 105 14.64 -12.03 -18.09
CA GLY A 105 14.13 -11.18 -19.16
C GLY A 105 12.95 -10.28 -18.77
N THR A 106 12.58 -10.20 -17.50
CA THR A 106 11.55 -9.24 -17.02
C THR A 106 12.09 -7.82 -17.08
N THR A 107 11.37 -6.93 -17.76
CA THR A 107 11.84 -5.55 -17.99
C THR A 107 11.01 -4.47 -17.33
N LYS A 108 9.86 -4.80 -16.75
CA LYS A 108 8.96 -3.84 -16.08
C LYS A 108 8.75 -4.22 -14.63
N VAL A 109 8.95 -3.26 -13.72
CA VAL A 109 8.69 -3.41 -12.28
C VAL A 109 7.80 -2.27 -11.80
N VAL A 110 6.66 -2.60 -11.21
CA VAL A 110 5.83 -1.65 -10.46
C VAL A 110 6.05 -1.93 -8.98
N PHE A 111 6.59 -0.96 -8.27
CA PHE A 111 6.97 -1.08 -6.87
C PHE A 111 6.01 -0.35 -5.96
N SER A 112 5.50 -1.06 -4.98
CA SER A 112 4.72 -0.54 -3.86
C SER A 112 5.63 0.24 -2.93
N SER A 113 5.73 1.57 -3.14
CA SER A 113 6.41 2.48 -2.24
C SER A 113 5.43 3.07 -1.21
N SER A 114 5.81 4.14 -0.53
CA SER A 114 5.03 4.71 0.58
C SER A 114 5.31 6.20 0.74
N CYS A 115 4.32 6.96 1.22
CA CYS A 115 4.53 8.33 1.67
C CYS A 115 5.52 8.45 2.84
N ALA A 116 5.80 7.35 3.55
CA ALA A 116 6.79 7.33 4.63
C ALA A 116 8.22 7.69 4.18
N VAL A 117 8.50 7.70 2.86
CA VAL A 117 9.77 8.17 2.30
C VAL A 117 9.98 9.67 2.49
N TYR A 118 8.91 10.45 2.65
CA TYR A 118 8.99 11.90 2.80
C TYR A 118 9.34 12.33 4.23
N GLY A 119 8.98 11.53 5.25
CA GLY A 119 9.03 11.95 6.65
C GLY A 119 8.02 13.07 6.95
N ASP A 120 8.31 13.86 7.97
CA ASP A 120 7.46 15.00 8.35
C ASP A 120 7.62 16.16 7.35
N GLN A 121 6.51 16.52 6.71
CA GLN A 121 6.42 17.62 5.76
C GLN A 121 5.48 18.69 6.30
N THR A 122 5.89 19.95 6.19
CA THR A 122 5.10 21.09 6.70
C THR A 122 4.17 21.71 5.67
N GLU A 123 4.40 21.45 4.39
CA GLU A 123 3.61 22.02 3.29
C GLU A 123 2.77 20.92 2.62
N MET A 124 1.48 21.16 2.51
CA MET A 124 0.51 20.26 1.88
C MET A 124 -0.12 20.92 0.64
N PRO A 125 -0.51 20.12 -0.36
CA PRO A 125 -0.27 18.70 -0.50
C PRO A 125 1.20 18.37 -0.83
N ILE A 126 1.64 17.16 -0.47
CA ILE A 126 3.00 16.65 -0.74
C ILE A 126 3.06 16.21 -2.21
N ASP A 127 3.94 16.83 -2.99
CA ASP A 127 4.27 16.40 -4.35
C ASP A 127 5.55 15.55 -4.39
N GLU A 128 5.81 14.91 -5.53
CA GLU A 128 6.92 13.97 -5.69
C GLU A 128 8.30 14.65 -5.73
N ASP A 129 8.36 15.97 -5.90
CA ASP A 129 9.59 16.75 -5.95
C ASP A 129 10.04 17.20 -4.54
N ARG A 130 9.22 16.92 -3.52
CA ARG A 130 9.60 17.14 -2.11
C ARG A 130 10.77 16.26 -1.69
N ALA A 131 11.60 16.82 -0.83
CA ALA A 131 12.73 16.10 -0.27
C ALA A 131 12.27 14.83 0.47
N THR A 132 12.95 13.73 0.20
CA THR A 132 12.74 12.47 0.92
C THR A 132 13.64 12.43 2.15
N LYS A 133 13.03 12.34 3.34
CA LYS A 133 13.71 12.27 4.63
C LYS A 133 12.96 11.33 5.57
N PRO A 134 13.01 10.02 5.31
CA PRO A 134 12.24 9.06 6.09
C PRO A 134 12.67 9.06 7.57
N GLU A 135 11.70 8.94 8.47
CA GLU A 135 11.89 8.96 9.93
C GLU A 135 11.82 7.57 10.55
N SER A 136 11.62 6.54 9.73
CA SER A 136 11.59 5.15 10.18
C SER A 136 12.42 4.24 9.28
N PRO A 137 12.96 3.13 9.78
CA PRO A 137 13.62 2.11 8.96
C PRO A 137 12.70 1.55 7.87
N TYR A 138 11.40 1.47 8.10
CA TYR A 138 10.43 1.12 7.06
C TYR A 138 10.47 2.12 5.90
N GLY A 139 10.27 3.42 6.17
CA GLY A 139 10.35 4.46 5.14
C GLY A 139 11.70 4.48 4.45
N GLN A 140 12.79 4.35 5.22
CA GLN A 140 14.14 4.26 4.68
C GLN A 140 14.31 3.04 3.75
N SER A 141 13.77 1.87 4.12
CA SER A 141 13.85 0.68 3.28
C SER A 141 13.13 0.85 1.95
N LYS A 142 11.97 1.51 1.94
CA LYS A 142 11.24 1.84 0.71
C LYS A 142 12.05 2.78 -0.19
N LEU A 143 12.62 3.83 0.38
CA LEU A 143 13.48 4.77 -0.35
C LEU A 143 14.74 4.10 -0.94
N MET A 144 15.37 3.20 -0.21
CA MET A 144 16.54 2.46 -0.70
C MET A 144 16.19 1.58 -1.91
N VAL A 145 15.02 0.96 -1.91
CA VAL A 145 14.55 0.17 -3.07
C VAL A 145 14.27 1.07 -4.27
N GLU A 146 13.62 2.24 -4.08
CA GLU A 146 13.45 3.22 -5.17
C GLU A 146 14.79 3.65 -5.79
N GLN A 147 15.77 3.96 -4.95
CA GLN A 147 17.11 4.34 -5.39
C GLN A 147 17.82 3.21 -6.17
N ALA A 148 17.68 1.98 -5.71
CA ALA A 148 18.23 0.82 -6.41
C ALA A 148 17.57 0.61 -7.79
N LEU A 149 16.24 0.72 -7.87
CA LEU A 149 15.50 0.64 -9.14
C LEU A 149 15.95 1.75 -10.12
N ALA A 150 16.18 2.97 -9.64
CA ALA A 150 16.71 4.06 -10.47
C ALA A 150 18.10 3.73 -11.07
N TRP A 151 19.01 3.16 -10.26
CA TRP A 151 20.32 2.72 -10.75
C TRP A 151 20.22 1.57 -11.77
N MET A 152 19.28 0.63 -11.56
CA MET A 152 19.03 -0.47 -12.52
C MET A 152 18.45 0.07 -13.84
N ALA A 153 17.53 1.03 -13.77
CA ALA A 153 16.94 1.67 -14.95
C ALA A 153 17.98 2.51 -15.72
N ALA A 154 18.87 3.23 -15.02
CA ALA A 154 19.95 3.98 -15.63
C ALA A 154 20.93 3.09 -16.43
N ARG A 155 21.01 1.79 -16.11
CA ARG A 155 21.78 0.78 -16.84
C ARG A 155 20.96 0.05 -17.90
N GLU A 156 19.77 0.54 -18.22
CA GLU A 156 18.85 -0.04 -19.20
C GLU A 156 18.44 -1.50 -18.94
N ARG A 157 18.57 -1.93 -17.67
CA ARG A 157 18.25 -3.30 -17.26
C ARG A 157 16.75 -3.52 -17.07
N LEU A 158 16.01 -2.47 -16.65
CA LEU A 158 14.56 -2.49 -16.43
C LEU A 158 13.96 -1.09 -16.57
N ARG A 159 12.64 -1.03 -16.57
CA ARG A 159 11.81 0.16 -16.41
C ARG A 159 11.04 0.02 -15.09
N TYR A 160 10.83 1.09 -14.36
CA TYR A 160 10.12 0.98 -13.09
C TYR A 160 9.14 2.12 -12.84
N ALA A 161 8.11 1.82 -12.04
CA ALA A 161 7.22 2.78 -11.44
C ALA A 161 7.20 2.56 -9.93
N SER A 162 7.64 3.55 -9.14
CA SER A 162 7.48 3.58 -7.70
C SER A 162 6.21 4.34 -7.35
N LEU A 163 5.23 3.65 -6.79
CA LEU A 163 3.95 4.23 -6.41
C LEU A 163 3.95 4.50 -4.91
N ARG A 164 4.03 5.79 -4.54
CA ARG A 164 4.03 6.27 -3.15
C ARG A 164 2.59 6.55 -2.73
N TYR A 165 1.93 5.59 -2.10
CA TYR A 165 0.59 5.82 -1.59
C TYR A 165 0.58 6.15 -0.09
N PHE A 166 -0.51 6.77 0.33
CA PHE A 166 -0.69 7.28 1.67
C PHE A 166 -1.41 6.23 2.52
N ASN A 167 -2.70 6.33 2.74
CA ASN A 167 -3.39 5.36 3.58
C ASN A 167 -4.32 4.48 2.75
N ALA A 168 -3.89 3.25 2.44
CA ALA A 168 -4.77 2.27 1.81
C ALA A 168 -5.94 1.94 2.75
N ALA A 169 -7.14 1.94 2.20
CA ALA A 169 -8.37 1.74 2.99
C ALA A 169 -9.49 1.13 2.15
N GLY A 170 -10.66 0.97 2.73
CA GLY A 170 -11.80 0.33 2.08
C GLY A 170 -11.78 -1.18 2.22
N GLY A 171 -12.22 -1.86 1.18
CA GLY A 171 -12.22 -3.31 1.11
C GLY A 171 -13.03 -3.80 -0.09
N THR A 172 -12.97 -5.07 -0.36
CA THR A 172 -13.89 -5.77 -1.24
C THR A 172 -14.46 -6.98 -0.53
N MET A 173 -15.61 -7.45 -0.95
CA MET A 173 -16.21 -8.66 -0.36
C MET A 173 -15.34 -9.91 -0.54
N VAL A 174 -14.49 -9.90 -1.58
CA VAL A 174 -13.60 -11.02 -1.90
C VAL A 174 -12.24 -10.87 -1.20
N HIS A 175 -11.74 -9.64 -1.11
CA HIS A 175 -10.43 -9.31 -0.51
C HIS A 175 -10.61 -8.27 0.60
N PRO A 176 -11.13 -8.68 1.78
CA PRO A 176 -11.22 -7.80 2.94
C PRO A 176 -9.83 -7.55 3.54
N GLU A 177 -9.68 -6.42 4.23
CA GLU A 177 -8.50 -6.20 5.07
C GLU A 177 -8.48 -7.22 6.21
N ARG A 178 -7.36 -7.94 6.34
CA ARG A 178 -7.14 -9.00 7.35
C ARG A 178 -5.75 -8.94 7.96
N HIS A 179 -5.20 -7.74 8.08
CA HIS A 179 -3.89 -7.57 8.67
C HIS A 179 -3.85 -8.07 10.13
N SER A 180 -2.77 -8.73 10.53
CA SER A 180 -2.62 -9.25 11.90
C SER A 180 -1.18 -9.05 12.40
N PRO A 181 -0.98 -8.32 13.53
CA PRO A 181 -2.00 -7.58 14.27
C PRO A 181 -2.57 -6.39 13.47
N GLU A 182 -3.85 -6.06 13.64
CA GLU A 182 -4.47 -4.92 12.97
C GLU A 182 -3.98 -3.58 13.58
N ILE A 183 -3.59 -2.66 12.72
CA ILE A 183 -3.03 -1.35 13.11
C ILE A 183 -3.71 -0.16 12.42
N HIS A 184 -4.55 -0.42 11.41
CA HIS A 184 -5.18 0.63 10.61
C HIS A 184 -6.44 1.18 11.28
N LEU A 185 -6.65 2.50 11.14
CA LEU A 185 -7.69 3.23 11.85
C LEU A 185 -9.10 2.67 11.59
N ILE A 186 -9.48 2.51 10.32
CA ILE A 186 -10.85 2.12 9.95
C ILE A 186 -11.19 0.72 10.46
N PRO A 187 -10.40 -0.34 10.22
CA PRO A 187 -10.66 -1.66 10.81
C PRO A 187 -10.72 -1.66 12.33
N LEU A 188 -9.80 -0.94 13.00
CA LEU A 188 -9.82 -0.83 14.47
C LEU A 188 -11.08 -0.16 15.01
N ALA A 189 -11.58 0.87 14.30
CA ALA A 189 -12.82 1.55 14.65
C ALA A 189 -14.04 0.64 14.42
N LEU A 190 -14.04 -0.13 13.32
CA LEU A 190 -15.11 -1.11 13.04
C LEU A 190 -15.12 -2.26 14.06
N ASP A 191 -13.96 -2.70 14.52
CA ASP A 191 -13.86 -3.67 15.63
C ASP A 191 -14.44 -3.11 16.92
N ALA A 192 -14.24 -1.82 17.22
CA ALA A 192 -14.85 -1.18 18.38
C ALA A 192 -16.38 -1.10 18.25
N VAL A 193 -16.90 -0.77 17.05
CA VAL A 193 -18.35 -0.78 16.76
C VAL A 193 -18.97 -2.16 16.94
N LEU A 194 -18.24 -3.23 16.59
CA LEU A 194 -18.68 -4.63 16.73
C LEU A 194 -18.49 -5.20 18.15
N GLY A 195 -17.86 -4.45 19.06
CA GLY A 195 -17.54 -4.92 20.41
C GLY A 195 -16.41 -5.96 20.46
N ARG A 196 -15.64 -6.13 19.38
CA ARG A 196 -14.45 -6.99 19.33
C ARG A 196 -13.26 -6.34 20.04
N ARG A 197 -13.37 -5.03 20.29
CA ARG A 197 -12.43 -4.21 21.04
C ARG A 197 -13.21 -3.21 21.89
N ASP A 198 -12.69 -2.87 23.06
CA ASP A 198 -13.39 -1.98 24.02
C ASP A 198 -13.61 -0.57 23.48
N ALA A 199 -12.57 0.00 22.83
CA ALA A 199 -12.61 1.33 22.25
C ALA A 199 -11.47 1.56 21.25
N LEU A 200 -11.69 2.48 20.31
CA LEU A 200 -10.64 3.05 19.47
C LEU A 200 -9.83 4.06 20.32
N THR A 201 -8.50 4.01 20.26
CA THR A 201 -7.66 5.05 20.86
C THR A 201 -7.33 6.11 19.83
N ILE A 202 -7.75 7.36 20.09
CA ILE A 202 -7.37 8.56 19.33
C ILE A 202 -6.11 9.14 19.97
N PHE A 203 -5.04 9.31 19.18
CA PHE A 203 -3.75 9.79 19.67
C PHE A 203 -3.54 11.26 19.35
N GLY A 204 -3.69 12.14 20.38
CA GLY A 204 -3.60 13.59 20.27
C GLY A 204 -4.92 14.25 19.89
N ASP A 205 -5.20 15.35 20.55
CA ASP A 205 -6.37 16.22 20.38
C ASP A 205 -5.97 17.70 20.21
N ASP A 206 -4.67 17.93 20.04
CA ASP A 206 -4.05 19.25 20.04
C ASP A 206 -3.18 19.50 18.79
N TYR A 207 -3.36 18.72 17.70
CA TYR A 207 -2.70 18.98 16.42
C TYR A 207 -3.15 20.32 15.82
N PRO A 208 -2.30 21.03 15.06
CA PRO A 208 -2.67 22.27 14.37
C PRO A 208 -3.55 21.99 13.14
N THR A 209 -4.69 21.36 13.36
CA THR A 209 -5.73 20.97 12.38
C THR A 209 -7.07 21.52 12.84
N GLU A 210 -8.09 21.47 12.00
CA GLU A 210 -9.38 22.08 12.29
C GLU A 210 -10.05 21.53 13.55
N ASP A 211 -9.97 20.20 13.79
CA ASP A 211 -10.60 19.49 14.91
C ASP A 211 -9.60 18.99 15.95
N GLY A 212 -8.32 19.33 15.82
CA GLY A 212 -7.24 18.94 16.72
C GLY A 212 -6.72 17.53 16.51
N THR A 213 -7.31 16.72 15.62
CA THR A 213 -6.83 15.38 15.29
C THR A 213 -5.98 15.35 14.02
N CYS A 214 -5.16 14.31 13.83
CA CYS A 214 -4.31 14.24 12.64
C CYS A 214 -5.15 13.98 11.37
N VAL A 215 -4.67 14.50 10.23
CA VAL A 215 -5.31 14.39 8.92
C VAL A 215 -4.52 13.44 8.04
N ARG A 216 -5.21 12.50 7.40
CA ARG A 216 -4.61 11.49 6.50
C ARG A 216 -5.39 11.42 5.19
N ASP A 217 -4.67 11.13 4.10
CA ASP A 217 -5.24 10.90 2.78
C ASP A 217 -5.53 9.40 2.62
N TYR A 218 -6.81 9.04 2.60
CA TYR A 218 -7.26 7.66 2.46
C TYR A 218 -7.58 7.35 1.01
N VAL A 219 -6.99 6.28 0.48
CA VAL A 219 -7.20 5.82 -0.89
C VAL A 219 -7.80 4.43 -0.88
N HIS A 220 -8.88 4.25 -1.62
CA HIS A 220 -9.54 2.96 -1.71
C HIS A 220 -8.65 1.93 -2.40
N VAL A 221 -8.60 0.71 -1.87
CA VAL A 221 -7.79 -0.39 -2.41
C VAL A 221 -8.07 -0.70 -3.88
N LYS A 222 -9.32 -0.49 -4.35
CA LYS A 222 -9.70 -0.63 -5.76
C LYS A 222 -9.00 0.41 -6.65
N ASP A 223 -8.92 1.65 -6.18
CA ASP A 223 -8.25 2.73 -6.90
C ASP A 223 -6.73 2.52 -6.91
N LEU A 224 -6.16 2.00 -5.81
CA LEU A 224 -4.75 1.59 -5.78
C LEU A 224 -4.48 0.48 -6.79
N ALA A 225 -5.33 -0.55 -6.87
CA ALA A 225 -5.19 -1.63 -7.84
C ALA A 225 -5.22 -1.10 -9.29
N ASP A 226 -6.17 -0.20 -9.63
CA ASP A 226 -6.22 0.46 -10.96
C ASP A 226 -4.94 1.24 -11.26
N ALA A 227 -4.38 1.97 -10.27
CA ALA A 227 -3.13 2.70 -10.45
C ALA A 227 -1.95 1.77 -10.77
N HIS A 228 -1.85 0.61 -10.12
CA HIS A 228 -0.78 -0.36 -10.38
C HIS A 228 -0.88 -0.95 -11.79
N VAL A 229 -2.09 -1.26 -12.24
CA VAL A 229 -2.32 -1.75 -13.62
C VAL A 229 -1.92 -0.68 -14.63
N ARG A 230 -2.37 0.57 -14.46
CA ARG A 230 -2.00 1.69 -15.35
C ARG A 230 -0.51 1.98 -15.35
N ALA A 231 0.17 1.76 -14.23
CA ALA A 231 1.61 1.91 -14.15
C ALA A 231 2.36 0.90 -15.02
N ILE A 232 1.86 -0.35 -15.14
CA ILE A 232 2.45 -1.34 -16.07
C ILE A 232 2.40 -0.82 -17.51
N ASP A 233 1.25 -0.27 -17.95
CA ASP A 233 1.07 0.26 -19.30
C ASP A 233 1.91 1.52 -19.52
N ALA A 234 1.98 2.42 -18.53
CA ALA A 234 2.77 3.65 -18.59
C ALA A 234 4.27 3.36 -18.81
N LEU A 235 4.78 2.23 -18.32
CA LEU A 235 6.17 1.80 -18.50
C LEU A 235 6.50 1.43 -19.96
N ASP A 236 5.54 1.35 -20.89
CA ASP A 236 5.83 1.26 -22.32
C ASP A 236 6.41 2.58 -22.87
N HIS A 237 6.04 3.70 -22.25
CA HIS A 237 6.42 5.05 -22.68
C HIS A 237 7.41 5.76 -21.74
N HIS A 238 7.53 5.27 -20.50
CA HIS A 238 8.40 5.84 -19.48
C HIS A 238 9.42 4.82 -18.99
N ARG A 239 10.66 5.25 -18.77
CA ARG A 239 11.69 4.39 -18.17
C ARG A 239 11.59 4.39 -16.65
N GLU A 240 11.29 5.53 -16.09
CA GLU A 240 11.29 5.79 -14.65
C GLU A 240 10.05 6.63 -14.31
N LEU A 241 9.30 6.16 -13.35
CA LEU A 241 8.17 6.88 -12.78
C LEU A 241 8.25 6.83 -11.26
N VAL A 242 8.06 7.97 -10.64
CA VAL A 242 7.76 8.10 -9.21
C VAL A 242 6.47 8.88 -9.10
N VAL A 243 5.45 8.30 -8.50
CA VAL A 243 4.09 8.84 -8.52
C VAL A 243 3.42 8.68 -7.15
N ASN A 244 2.87 9.77 -6.64
CA ASN A 244 2.01 9.75 -5.46
C ASN A 244 0.60 9.28 -5.80
N LEU A 245 0.05 8.42 -4.95
CA LEU A 245 -1.34 7.99 -5.03
C LEU A 245 -2.09 8.44 -3.79
N GLY A 246 -2.95 9.42 -3.96
CA GLY A 246 -3.83 9.98 -2.95
C GLY A 246 -5.03 10.64 -3.60
N THR A 247 -5.97 11.07 -2.78
CA THR A 247 -7.15 11.81 -3.24
C THR A 247 -6.86 13.29 -3.46
N GLY A 248 -5.83 13.81 -2.81
CA GLY A 248 -5.54 15.24 -2.75
C GLY A 248 -6.36 15.97 -1.67
N THR A 249 -7.22 15.25 -0.98
CA THR A 249 -8.01 15.73 0.15
C THR A 249 -7.78 14.81 1.34
N GLY A 250 -7.42 15.40 2.48
CA GLY A 250 -7.25 14.62 3.70
C GLY A 250 -8.55 14.49 4.47
N SER A 251 -8.63 13.51 5.34
CA SER A 251 -9.69 13.39 6.35
C SER A 251 -9.09 13.26 7.75
N SER A 252 -9.69 13.94 8.70
CA SER A 252 -9.31 13.86 10.11
C SER A 252 -9.80 12.55 10.75
N ILE A 253 -9.28 12.21 11.93
CA ILE A 253 -9.78 11.04 12.66
C ILE A 253 -11.25 11.18 13.03
N LEU A 254 -11.69 12.38 13.42
CA LEU A 254 -13.09 12.62 13.78
C LEU A 254 -14.02 12.53 12.56
N GLU A 255 -13.60 13.01 11.40
CA GLU A 255 -14.36 12.82 10.15
C GLU A 255 -14.50 11.34 9.77
N VAL A 256 -13.45 10.52 9.98
CA VAL A 256 -13.52 9.07 9.78
C VAL A 256 -14.52 8.42 10.74
N ILE A 257 -14.51 8.81 12.01
CA ILE A 257 -15.45 8.33 13.03
C ILE A 257 -16.90 8.69 12.64
N ASP A 258 -17.13 9.92 12.17
CA ASP A 258 -18.44 10.34 11.72
C ASP A 258 -18.92 9.58 10.47
N ALA A 259 -18.02 9.29 9.52
CA ALA A 259 -18.33 8.44 8.37
C ALA A 259 -18.70 7.01 8.81
N ILE A 260 -17.98 6.45 9.78
CA ILE A 260 -18.31 5.13 10.35
C ILE A 260 -19.68 5.16 11.04
N ARG A 261 -20.00 6.22 11.80
CA ARG A 261 -21.33 6.38 12.41
C ARG A 261 -22.43 6.42 11.36
N ARG A 262 -22.23 7.15 10.25
CA ARG A 262 -23.18 7.19 9.13
C ARG A 262 -23.39 5.82 8.49
N ALA A 263 -22.30 5.10 8.22
CA ALA A 263 -22.36 3.80 7.54
C ALA A 263 -22.93 2.68 8.40
N THR A 264 -22.67 2.69 9.70
CA THR A 264 -23.05 1.59 10.61
C THR A 264 -24.33 1.86 11.40
N GLY A 265 -24.73 3.13 11.53
CA GLY A 265 -25.80 3.57 12.44
C GLY A 265 -25.44 3.43 13.93
N ARG A 266 -24.17 3.28 14.27
CA ARG A 266 -23.67 3.03 15.62
C ARG A 266 -22.57 4.01 15.98
N ASP A 267 -22.47 4.37 17.27
CA ASP A 267 -21.34 5.15 17.77
C ASP A 267 -20.07 4.30 17.84
N VAL A 268 -18.93 4.95 17.59
CA VAL A 268 -17.60 4.35 17.79
C VAL A 268 -17.15 4.63 19.22
N PRO A 269 -16.99 3.65 20.09
CA PRO A 269 -16.39 3.86 21.42
C PRO A 269 -14.95 4.37 21.26
N VAL A 270 -14.62 5.52 21.89
CA VAL A 270 -13.30 6.14 21.79
C VAL A 270 -12.65 6.35 23.15
N ARG A 271 -11.32 6.35 23.15
CA ARG A 271 -10.44 6.80 24.25
C ARG A 271 -9.42 7.78 23.69
N TRP A 272 -9.08 8.79 24.46
CA TRP A 272 -8.04 9.73 24.09
C TRP A 272 -6.69 9.30 24.69
N GLY A 273 -5.64 9.40 23.89
CA GLY A 273 -4.25 9.16 24.29
C GLY A 273 -3.34 10.31 23.87
N PRO A 274 -2.11 10.40 24.41
CA PRO A 274 -1.15 11.40 23.97
C PRO A 274 -0.76 11.20 22.50
N ARG A 275 -0.23 12.25 21.85
CA ARG A 275 0.32 12.13 20.49
C ARG A 275 1.34 11.00 20.40
N ARG A 276 1.34 10.28 19.29
CA ARG A 276 2.42 9.33 18.98
C ARG A 276 3.66 10.11 18.54
N PRO A 277 4.85 9.80 19.08
CA PRO A 277 6.09 10.42 18.59
C PRO A 277 6.28 10.16 17.08
N GLY A 278 6.61 11.21 16.33
CA GLY A 278 6.83 11.10 14.88
C GLY A 278 5.56 11.03 14.03
N ASP A 279 4.36 11.23 14.61
CA ASP A 279 3.11 11.23 13.84
C ASP A 279 2.83 12.65 13.32
N PRO A 280 2.90 12.92 12.00
CA PRO A 280 2.71 14.26 11.45
C PRO A 280 1.27 14.73 11.61
N ALA A 281 1.09 16.05 11.75
CA ALA A 281 -0.25 16.63 11.85
C ALA A 281 -1.10 16.34 10.60
N GLN A 282 -0.47 16.40 9.43
CA GLN A 282 -1.14 16.17 8.15
C GLN A 282 -0.24 15.36 7.21
N ALA A 283 -0.85 14.48 6.43
CA ALA A 283 -0.20 13.78 5.33
C ALA A 283 -1.21 13.63 4.17
N VAL A 284 -1.12 14.55 3.19
CA VAL A 284 -2.03 14.63 2.04
C VAL A 284 -1.21 14.65 0.76
N ALA A 285 -1.55 13.82 -0.22
CA ALA A 285 -0.85 13.71 -1.49
C ALA A 285 -1.24 14.80 -2.49
N SER A 286 -0.29 15.24 -3.31
CA SER A 286 -0.63 15.78 -4.62
C SER A 286 -0.80 14.60 -5.60
N ASN A 287 -1.98 14.48 -6.22
CA ASN A 287 -2.24 13.45 -7.21
C ASN A 287 -2.08 13.95 -8.67
N ARG A 288 -1.54 15.15 -8.84
CA ARG A 288 -1.37 15.78 -10.15
C ARG A 288 -0.56 14.91 -11.11
N ARG A 289 0.58 14.40 -10.67
CA ARG A 289 1.45 13.55 -11.51
C ARG A 289 0.77 12.22 -11.87
N ALA A 290 0.02 11.60 -10.95
CA ALA A 290 -0.77 10.40 -11.24
C ALA A 290 -1.79 10.66 -12.37
N HIS A 291 -2.48 11.79 -12.32
CA HIS A 291 -3.40 12.19 -13.38
C HIS A 291 -2.68 12.40 -14.73
N GLU A 292 -1.54 13.09 -14.74
CA GLU A 292 -0.80 13.43 -15.96
C GLU A 292 -0.18 12.18 -16.62
N VAL A 293 0.51 11.32 -15.85
CA VAL A 293 1.32 10.23 -16.43
C VAL A 293 0.61 8.87 -16.45
N LEU A 294 -0.28 8.59 -15.50
CA LEU A 294 -1.06 7.35 -15.45
C LEU A 294 -2.50 7.53 -15.96
N ARG A 295 -2.94 8.78 -16.20
CA ARG A 295 -4.35 9.13 -16.45
C ARG A 295 -5.25 8.54 -15.35
N TRP A 296 -4.74 8.53 -14.14
CA TRP A 296 -5.40 7.95 -12.98
C TRP A 296 -6.09 9.03 -12.16
N GLN A 297 -7.31 8.73 -11.73
CA GLN A 297 -8.07 9.49 -10.76
C GLN A 297 -8.77 8.51 -9.82
N PRO A 298 -8.78 8.78 -8.50
CA PRO A 298 -9.54 7.96 -7.56
C PRO A 298 -11.05 8.08 -7.86
N ARG A 299 -11.76 6.96 -7.91
CA ARG A 299 -13.17 6.87 -8.24
C ARG A 299 -14.02 6.31 -7.11
N SER A 300 -13.40 5.53 -6.22
CA SER A 300 -14.01 4.86 -5.08
C SER A 300 -13.49 5.42 -3.75
N SER A 301 -12.72 6.51 -3.78
CA SER A 301 -11.99 7.02 -2.62
C SER A 301 -12.68 8.22 -1.95
N THR A 302 -14.02 8.34 -2.05
CA THR A 302 -14.73 9.20 -1.09
C THR A 302 -14.68 8.53 0.27
N LEU A 303 -14.63 9.31 1.35
CA LEU A 303 -14.56 8.75 2.70
C LEU A 303 -15.75 7.83 3.00
N ASP A 304 -16.94 8.22 2.54
CA ASP A 304 -18.17 7.44 2.74
C ASP A 304 -18.13 6.11 1.95
N ASP A 305 -17.62 6.09 0.70
CA ASP A 305 -17.46 4.86 -0.08
C ASP A 305 -16.42 3.92 0.57
N ILE A 306 -15.26 4.48 0.99
CA ILE A 306 -14.23 3.74 1.70
C ILE A 306 -14.79 3.05 2.93
N VAL A 307 -15.52 3.79 3.76
CA VAL A 307 -16.07 3.25 5.02
C VAL A 307 -17.21 2.26 4.75
N ALA A 308 -18.08 2.53 3.77
CA ALA A 308 -19.16 1.61 3.42
C ALA A 308 -18.62 0.26 2.92
N ASP A 309 -17.64 0.28 2.02
CA ASP A 309 -17.02 -0.94 1.50
C ASP A 309 -16.21 -1.68 2.59
N ALA A 310 -15.49 -0.94 3.44
CA ALA A 310 -14.80 -1.52 4.60
C ALA A 310 -15.79 -2.20 5.56
N TRP A 311 -16.92 -1.54 5.87
CA TRP A 311 -17.95 -2.11 6.73
C TRP A 311 -18.55 -3.39 6.17
N ALA A 312 -18.95 -3.37 4.89
CA ALA A 312 -19.50 -4.55 4.22
C ALA A 312 -18.50 -5.74 4.24
N ALA A 313 -17.25 -5.46 3.91
CA ALA A 313 -16.18 -6.47 3.92
C ALA A 313 -15.88 -6.99 5.34
N HIS A 314 -15.88 -6.10 6.34
CA HIS A 314 -15.55 -6.46 7.73
C HIS A 314 -16.60 -7.36 8.39
N GLN A 315 -17.88 -7.20 8.02
CA GLN A 315 -18.95 -8.09 8.47
C GLN A 315 -18.80 -9.52 7.94
N SER A 316 -18.24 -9.70 6.74
CA SER A 316 -18.08 -11.02 6.12
C SER A 316 -16.94 -11.85 6.71
N THR A 317 -16.08 -11.25 7.53
CA THR A 317 -14.92 -11.90 8.16
C THR A 317 -15.20 -12.47 9.56
N SER A 318 -16.47 -12.57 9.95
CA SER A 318 -16.93 -13.00 11.28
C SER A 318 -16.99 -14.50 11.39
#